data_bdeadb0f600942f7564002dda27fabe4
#
_entry.id   bdeadb0f600942f7564002dda27fabe4
#
_cell.length_a   1.000
_cell.length_b   1.000
_cell.length_c   1.000
_cell.angle_alpha   90.00
_cell.angle_beta   90.00
_cell.angle_gamma   90.00
#
_symmetry.space_group_name_H-M   'P 1'
#
loop_
_entity.id
_entity.type
_entity.pdbx_description
1 polymer ?
#
loop_
_entity_poly.entity_id
_entity_poly.type
_entity_poly.pdbx_seq_one_letter_code
_entity_poly.pdbx_strand_id
1 'polypeptide(L)'
;MAALELSAIVRALIRFFSARSLTRGQVISSRTNVRRVCGFTDNPTAWIRLSRKINALPSVRTAGLYLTPADMADVTTVAQIARTLRKRSVVVRKKVTRKSASGRTTSVKRKSKASLIVTAKKGVRSSGHESVARSRSQSTKEAPRNTNDNADYTVWFGTNRKPNDSESLQPGFSKSRDMKIHYGYCRVFIPKSHKIGSTGSSWWQRLRSGIDDRLKLIEVKGMVADDYWSTISSRLAKLETSERDAVIFVHGYNVSFENAAMRAAQIGFDLSVKGAMAFFSWPSQGVLKGYSADEATIEASEAFIAEFIEDFVARSGAEKVHIIAHSMGNRGVLRAIDRIANKTQRRTGVFIGQVILAAADVDADTFRNLCGAYGRVSRRTTLYVSARDLAIEASRWLHDFARAGLLPPIMVVPGIDTINVTNVDLTKLGHGYVAGARGVLEDMHQLLAYDAPPDRRFALRQGETDAGERYWVIGR
;
A
#
# COMPACT_ATOMS: atom_id res chain seq x y z
N MET A 1 -5.59 -14.40 -40.29
CA MET A 1 -4.57 -14.30 -39.24
C MET A 1 -4.17 -15.72 -38.85
N ALA A 2 -2.93 -16.09 -39.16
CA ALA A 2 -2.40 -17.44 -38.96
C ALA A 2 -2.43 -17.79 -37.46
N ALA A 3 -2.90 -19.00 -37.15
CA ALA A 3 -2.75 -19.58 -35.85
C ALA A 3 -1.25 -19.65 -35.55
N LEU A 4 -0.78 -18.91 -34.54
CA LEU A 4 0.59 -19.12 -34.06
C LEU A 4 0.70 -20.59 -33.68
N GLU A 5 1.52 -21.31 -34.42
CA GLU A 5 1.78 -22.71 -34.13
C GLU A 5 2.31 -22.85 -32.72
N LEU A 6 1.89 -23.88 -32.00
CA LEU A 6 2.39 -24.20 -30.66
C LEU A 6 3.93 -24.19 -30.63
N SER A 7 4.57 -24.61 -31.72
CA SER A 7 6.01 -24.57 -31.92
C SER A 7 6.63 -23.17 -31.84
N ALA A 8 5.94 -22.13 -32.33
CA ALA A 8 6.42 -20.75 -32.28
C ALA A 8 6.37 -20.21 -30.84
N ILE A 9 5.32 -20.50 -30.09
CA ILE A 9 5.20 -20.17 -28.67
C ILE A 9 6.27 -20.89 -27.87
N VAL A 10 6.48 -22.18 -28.10
CA VAL A 10 7.53 -22.96 -27.42
C VAL A 10 8.91 -22.38 -27.70
N ARG A 11 9.24 -22.04 -28.94
CA ARG A 11 10.52 -21.40 -29.30
C ARG A 11 10.72 -20.05 -28.59
N ALA A 12 9.67 -19.23 -28.50
CA ALA A 12 9.74 -17.94 -27.83
C ALA A 12 9.97 -18.13 -26.32
N LEU A 13 9.30 -19.09 -25.70
CA LEU A 13 9.48 -19.43 -24.28
C LEU A 13 10.86 -20.02 -23.99
N ILE A 14 11.37 -20.88 -24.88
CA ILE A 14 12.74 -21.45 -24.74
C ILE A 14 13.75 -20.31 -24.74
N ARG A 15 13.69 -19.37 -25.70
CA ARG A 15 14.58 -18.19 -25.74
C ARG A 15 14.44 -17.33 -24.49
N PHE A 16 13.21 -17.10 -24.04
CA PHE A 16 12.95 -16.33 -22.83
C PHE A 16 13.59 -16.96 -21.58
N PHE A 17 13.48 -18.27 -21.41
CA PHE A 17 14.06 -18.99 -20.26
C PHE A 17 15.58 -19.19 -20.41
N SER A 18 16.12 -19.37 -21.60
CA SER A 18 17.57 -19.45 -21.84
C SER A 18 18.28 -18.17 -21.41
N ALA A 19 17.69 -17.00 -21.65
CA ALA A 19 18.25 -15.71 -21.24
C ALA A 19 18.17 -15.48 -19.72
N ARG A 20 17.50 -16.32 -18.95
CA ARG A 20 17.24 -16.19 -17.50
C ARG A 20 17.68 -17.39 -16.67
N SER A 21 18.33 -18.37 -17.28
CA SER A 21 18.86 -19.53 -16.55
C SER A 21 19.91 -19.09 -15.54
N LEU A 22 19.78 -19.57 -14.31
CA LEU A 22 20.75 -19.31 -13.22
C LEU A 22 22.08 -20.07 -13.46
N THR A 23 22.08 -21.10 -14.29
CA THR A 23 23.26 -21.89 -14.63
C THR A 23 23.72 -21.56 -16.04
N ARG A 24 24.96 -21.02 -16.18
CA ARG A 24 25.58 -20.80 -17.48
C ARG A 24 25.75 -22.14 -18.20
N GLY A 25 25.32 -22.21 -19.46
CA GLY A 25 25.48 -23.41 -20.29
C GLY A 25 24.34 -24.43 -20.23
N GLN A 26 23.30 -24.22 -19.43
CA GLN A 26 22.15 -25.12 -19.39
C GLN A 26 21.30 -25.01 -20.65
N VAL A 27 21.12 -26.12 -21.38
CA VAL A 27 20.24 -26.19 -22.55
C VAL A 27 18.77 -26.20 -22.09
N ILE A 28 18.03 -25.18 -22.50
CA ILE A 28 16.59 -25.09 -22.22
C ILE A 28 15.82 -25.75 -23.37
N SER A 29 14.92 -26.67 -23.01
CA SER A 29 14.05 -27.41 -23.93
C SER A 29 12.58 -27.28 -23.53
N SER A 30 11.68 -27.82 -24.36
CA SER A 30 10.25 -27.89 -24.04
C SER A 30 9.93 -28.71 -22.77
N ARG A 31 10.82 -29.65 -22.41
CA ARG A 31 10.70 -30.50 -21.20
C ARG A 31 11.38 -29.91 -19.97
N THR A 32 12.10 -28.77 -20.11
CA THR A 32 12.83 -28.16 -19.00
C THR A 32 11.88 -27.70 -17.91
N ASN A 33 12.21 -28.07 -16.67
CA ASN A 33 11.47 -27.64 -15.49
C ASN A 33 11.77 -26.17 -15.20
N VAL A 34 10.78 -25.31 -15.43
CA VAL A 34 10.90 -23.84 -15.28
C VAL A 34 11.10 -23.40 -13.84
N ARG A 35 10.59 -24.16 -12.86
CA ARG A 35 10.77 -23.87 -11.43
C ARG A 35 12.25 -24.00 -11.06
N ARG A 36 12.90 -25.07 -11.52
CA ARG A 36 14.32 -25.33 -11.26
C ARG A 36 15.22 -24.29 -11.94
N VAL A 37 14.92 -23.95 -13.21
CA VAL A 37 15.72 -23.01 -14.01
C VAL A 37 15.66 -21.59 -13.47
N CYS A 38 14.51 -21.16 -12.97
CA CYS A 38 14.32 -19.80 -12.45
C CYS A 38 14.61 -19.67 -10.95
N GLY A 39 14.99 -20.78 -10.27
CA GLY A 39 15.20 -20.78 -8.83
C GLY A 39 13.94 -20.49 -8.01
N PHE A 40 12.76 -20.66 -8.60
CA PHE A 40 11.50 -20.36 -7.95
C PHE A 40 11.02 -21.61 -7.20
N THR A 41 11.22 -21.60 -5.89
CA THR A 41 10.51 -22.51 -4.99
C THR A 41 9.29 -21.75 -4.47
N ASP A 42 8.07 -22.22 -4.75
CA ASP A 42 6.78 -21.85 -4.13
C ASP A 42 6.54 -20.38 -3.74
N ASN A 43 7.08 -19.44 -4.53
CA ASN A 43 6.90 -18.01 -4.31
C ASN A 43 5.83 -17.45 -5.27
N PRO A 44 4.60 -17.17 -4.80
CA PRO A 44 3.50 -16.64 -5.64
C PRO A 44 3.87 -15.35 -6.38
N THR A 45 4.62 -14.45 -5.72
CA THR A 45 5.06 -13.19 -6.32
C THR A 45 6.00 -13.41 -7.52
N ALA A 46 6.86 -14.43 -7.46
CA ALA A 46 7.72 -14.80 -8.57
C ALA A 46 6.92 -15.33 -9.76
N TRP A 47 5.87 -16.11 -9.52
CA TRP A 47 4.96 -16.61 -10.54
C TRP A 47 4.14 -15.50 -11.20
N ILE A 48 3.67 -14.54 -10.43
CA ILE A 48 3.00 -13.34 -10.96
C ILE A 48 3.94 -12.55 -11.87
N ARG A 49 5.17 -12.30 -11.44
CA ARG A 49 6.18 -11.61 -12.26
C ARG A 49 6.51 -12.38 -13.52
N LEU A 50 6.59 -13.69 -13.43
CA LEU A 50 6.87 -14.56 -14.56
C LEU A 50 5.72 -14.57 -15.55
N SER A 51 4.47 -14.71 -15.11
CA SER A 51 3.30 -14.67 -15.99
C SER A 51 3.21 -13.33 -16.74
N ARG A 52 3.43 -12.19 -16.06
CA ARG A 52 3.48 -10.86 -16.71
C ARG A 52 4.59 -10.74 -17.77
N LYS A 53 5.78 -11.26 -17.46
CA LYS A 53 6.89 -11.25 -18.43
C LYS A 53 6.61 -12.13 -19.64
N ILE A 54 5.96 -13.27 -19.47
CA ILE A 54 5.53 -14.13 -20.56
C ILE A 54 4.43 -13.44 -21.36
N ASN A 55 3.46 -12.81 -20.71
CA ASN A 55 2.38 -12.07 -21.36
C ASN A 55 2.89 -10.87 -22.17
N ALA A 56 4.01 -10.28 -21.78
CA ALA A 56 4.67 -9.19 -22.50
C ALA A 56 5.49 -9.64 -23.73
N LEU A 57 5.70 -10.94 -23.93
CA LEU A 57 6.40 -11.44 -25.12
C LEU A 57 5.63 -11.08 -26.40
N PRO A 58 6.29 -10.52 -27.43
CA PRO A 58 5.62 -10.10 -28.66
C PRO A 58 4.74 -11.20 -29.26
N SER A 59 5.24 -12.44 -29.30
CA SER A 59 4.51 -13.59 -29.82
C SER A 59 3.24 -13.96 -29.02
N VAL A 60 3.23 -13.71 -27.71
CA VAL A 60 2.08 -13.95 -26.83
C VAL A 60 1.09 -12.80 -26.94
N ARG A 61 1.58 -11.56 -26.88
CA ARG A 61 0.78 -10.34 -26.94
C ARG A 61 0.08 -10.17 -28.30
N THR A 62 0.80 -10.35 -29.41
CA THR A 62 0.23 -10.24 -30.76
C THR A 62 -0.82 -11.32 -31.03
N ALA A 63 -0.70 -12.49 -30.39
CA ALA A 63 -1.69 -13.55 -30.49
C ALA A 63 -2.93 -13.32 -29.60
N GLY A 64 -2.98 -12.25 -28.81
CA GLY A 64 -4.06 -11.98 -27.84
C GLY A 64 -4.15 -13.04 -26.74
N LEU A 65 -3.03 -13.69 -26.41
CA LEU A 65 -2.95 -14.73 -25.40
C LEU A 65 -2.46 -14.16 -24.07
N TYR A 66 -2.89 -14.74 -22.97
CA TYR A 66 -2.39 -14.37 -21.65
C TYR A 66 -2.44 -15.54 -20.68
N LEU A 67 -1.52 -15.51 -19.70
CA LEU A 67 -1.50 -16.40 -18.55
C LEU A 67 -1.94 -15.61 -17.30
N THR A 68 -2.76 -16.24 -16.49
CA THR A 68 -2.98 -15.77 -15.12
C THR A 68 -1.96 -16.40 -14.18
N PRO A 69 -1.75 -15.85 -12.98
CA PRO A 69 -0.94 -16.51 -11.96
C PRO A 69 -1.43 -17.92 -11.61
N ALA A 70 -2.75 -18.15 -11.61
CA ALA A 70 -3.36 -19.46 -11.40
C ALA A 70 -2.94 -20.48 -12.47
N ASP A 71 -2.82 -20.06 -13.74
CA ASP A 71 -2.33 -20.94 -14.80
C ASP A 71 -0.88 -21.40 -14.58
N MET A 72 -0.12 -20.67 -13.77
CA MET A 72 1.28 -20.98 -13.48
C MET A 72 1.45 -21.92 -12.27
N ALA A 73 0.43 -22.11 -11.45
CA ALA A 73 0.49 -22.94 -10.26
C ALA A 73 0.81 -24.42 -10.57
N ASP A 74 0.14 -24.96 -11.59
CA ASP A 74 0.27 -26.36 -11.98
C ASP A 74 1.30 -26.60 -13.08
N VAL A 75 1.94 -25.53 -13.55
CA VAL A 75 2.90 -25.61 -14.64
C VAL A 75 4.31 -25.87 -14.11
N THR A 76 4.93 -26.93 -14.62
CA THR A 76 6.31 -27.28 -14.30
C THR A 76 7.26 -27.18 -15.49
N THR A 77 6.76 -27.26 -16.71
CA THR A 77 7.61 -27.25 -17.92
C THR A 77 7.22 -26.17 -18.94
N VAL A 78 8.19 -25.80 -19.80
CA VAL A 78 7.96 -24.87 -20.91
C VAL A 78 6.81 -25.32 -21.82
N ALA A 79 6.70 -26.64 -22.09
CA ALA A 79 5.62 -27.18 -22.92
C ALA A 79 4.23 -27.03 -22.24
N GLN A 80 4.15 -27.14 -20.92
CA GLN A 80 2.89 -26.93 -20.21
C GLN A 80 2.45 -25.46 -20.30
N ILE A 81 3.36 -24.50 -20.14
CA ILE A 81 3.06 -23.06 -20.35
C ILE A 81 2.47 -22.84 -21.75
N ALA A 82 3.11 -23.38 -22.77
CA ALA A 82 2.65 -23.24 -24.16
C ALA A 82 1.27 -23.84 -24.41
N ARG A 83 0.98 -25.01 -23.82
CA ARG A 83 -0.34 -25.67 -23.91
C ARG A 83 -1.43 -24.85 -23.19
N THR A 84 -1.13 -24.29 -22.04
CA THR A 84 -2.06 -23.45 -21.27
C THR A 84 -2.42 -22.18 -22.03
N LEU A 85 -1.43 -21.51 -22.63
CA LEU A 85 -1.66 -20.38 -23.53
C LEU A 85 -2.57 -20.76 -24.70
N ARG A 86 -2.34 -21.90 -25.34
CA ARG A 86 -3.17 -22.39 -26.46
C ARG A 86 -4.60 -22.70 -26.06
N LYS A 87 -4.85 -23.32 -24.89
CA LYS A 87 -6.21 -23.60 -24.40
C LYS A 87 -7.03 -22.33 -24.29
N ARG A 88 -6.45 -21.22 -23.83
CA ARG A 88 -7.15 -19.93 -23.72
C ARG A 88 -7.49 -19.31 -25.07
N SER A 89 -6.68 -19.52 -26.10
CA SER A 89 -6.97 -19.02 -27.45
C SER A 89 -8.28 -19.60 -28.03
N VAL A 90 -8.58 -20.85 -27.71
CA VAL A 90 -9.80 -21.54 -28.14
C VAL A 90 -11.05 -21.01 -27.44
N VAL A 91 -10.92 -20.65 -26.14
CA VAL A 91 -12.04 -20.10 -25.34
C VAL A 91 -12.41 -18.71 -25.80
N VAL A 92 -11.43 -17.86 -26.12
CA VAL A 92 -11.66 -16.50 -26.65
C VAL A 92 -12.35 -16.56 -28.00
N ARG A 93 -11.95 -17.48 -28.90
CA ARG A 93 -12.63 -17.68 -30.21
C ARG A 93 -14.09 -18.12 -30.06
N LYS A 94 -14.41 -19.01 -29.12
CA LYS A 94 -15.81 -19.44 -28.86
C LYS A 94 -16.70 -18.32 -28.33
N LYS A 95 -16.13 -17.36 -27.53
CA LYS A 95 -16.87 -16.18 -27.07
C LYS A 95 -17.10 -15.14 -28.17
N VAL A 96 -16.14 -14.93 -29.07
CA VAL A 96 -16.26 -13.97 -30.19
C VAL A 96 -17.25 -14.48 -31.24
N THR A 97 -17.23 -15.77 -31.57
CA THR A 97 -18.20 -16.35 -32.53
C THR A 97 -19.64 -16.40 -32.00
N ARG A 98 -19.87 -16.46 -30.67
CA ARG A 98 -21.21 -16.35 -30.09
C ARG A 98 -21.76 -14.90 -30.05
N LYS A 99 -20.89 -13.87 -30.03
CA LYS A 99 -21.32 -12.45 -30.09
C LYS A 99 -21.60 -11.94 -31.50
N SER A 100 -21.06 -12.58 -32.55
CA SER A 100 -21.29 -12.19 -33.94
C SER A 100 -22.56 -12.79 -34.57
N ALA A 101 -23.27 -13.67 -33.86
CA ALA A 101 -24.49 -14.31 -34.34
C ALA A 101 -25.80 -13.62 -33.90
N SER A 102 -25.74 -12.54 -33.13
CA SER A 102 -26.93 -11.78 -32.73
C SER A 102 -26.73 -10.28 -32.97
N GLY A 103 -27.06 -9.82 -34.14
CA GLY A 103 -27.06 -8.38 -34.44
C GLY A 103 -27.09 -8.06 -35.91
N ARG A 104 -28.29 -8.07 -36.48
CA ARG A 104 -28.57 -7.59 -37.82
C ARG A 104 -29.24 -6.22 -37.77
N THR A 105 -28.65 -5.29 -38.57
CA THR A 105 -29.20 -4.09 -39.22
C THR A 105 -29.75 -2.96 -38.31
N THR A 106 -29.27 -1.72 -38.50
CA THR A 106 -29.62 -0.81 -39.59
C THR A 106 -28.67 0.36 -39.71
N SER A 107 -28.33 0.69 -40.96
CA SER A 107 -27.52 1.83 -41.37
C SER A 107 -28.35 3.11 -41.46
N VAL A 108 -27.82 4.24 -40.98
CA VAL A 108 -28.17 5.56 -41.54
C VAL A 108 -26.90 6.41 -41.67
N LYS A 109 -26.62 6.73 -42.93
CA LYS A 109 -25.65 7.74 -43.36
C LYS A 109 -26.20 9.14 -43.07
N ARG A 110 -25.38 10.05 -42.58
CA ARG A 110 -25.43 11.46 -43.03
C ARG A 110 -24.09 12.17 -42.95
N LYS A 111 -23.84 12.93 -44.01
CA LYS A 111 -22.63 13.62 -44.45
C LYS A 111 -22.33 14.92 -43.72
N SER A 112 -21.06 15.19 -43.53
CA SER A 112 -20.22 16.40 -43.81
C SER A 112 -20.81 17.80 -43.87
N LYS A 113 -20.08 18.76 -43.22
CA LYS A 113 -19.38 19.97 -43.80
C LYS A 113 -19.03 20.89 -42.63
N ALA A 114 -17.77 21.18 -42.42
CA ALA A 114 -16.88 22.19 -42.95
C ALA A 114 -17.04 23.59 -42.34
N SER A 115 -15.99 23.99 -41.63
CA SER A 115 -15.24 25.27 -41.70
C SER A 115 -15.93 26.60 -41.46
N LEU A 116 -15.43 27.39 -40.53
CA LEU A 116 -14.86 28.69 -40.84
C LEU A 116 -14.19 29.38 -39.62
N ILE A 117 -13.05 29.92 -39.86
CA ILE A 117 -12.18 30.79 -39.09
C ILE A 117 -12.73 32.22 -39.15
N VAL A 118 -12.66 32.99 -38.07
CA VAL A 118 -12.38 34.45 -38.15
C VAL A 118 -11.76 34.98 -36.86
N THR A 119 -10.65 35.60 -37.04
CA THR A 119 -9.73 36.47 -36.33
C THR A 119 -10.25 37.61 -35.47
N ALA A 120 -9.53 37.83 -34.38
CA ALA A 120 -9.02 39.05 -33.75
C ALA A 120 -9.75 40.41 -33.79
N LYS A 121 -9.74 41.10 -32.65
CA LYS A 121 -9.14 42.45 -32.53
C LYS A 121 -9.04 42.98 -31.09
N LYS A 122 -7.99 43.76 -30.91
CA LYS A 122 -7.49 44.52 -29.78
C LYS A 122 -8.39 45.70 -29.34
N GLY A 123 -8.16 46.17 -28.09
CA GLY A 123 -8.42 47.54 -27.62
C GLY A 123 -8.52 47.59 -26.10
N VAL A 124 -7.59 47.96 -25.30
CA VAL A 124 -6.90 49.18 -24.90
C VAL A 124 -7.70 50.04 -23.86
N ARG A 125 -7.09 50.12 -22.64
CA ARG A 125 -7.06 51.17 -21.58
C ARG A 125 -8.40 51.59 -20.94
N SER A 126 -8.48 51.88 -19.65
CA SER A 126 -7.59 52.63 -18.70
C SER A 126 -8.17 52.66 -17.27
N SER A 127 -7.27 52.68 -16.29
CA SER A 127 -7.20 53.48 -15.06
C SER A 127 -8.35 53.51 -14.05
N GLY A 128 -7.96 53.36 -12.77
CA GLY A 128 -8.62 53.97 -11.62
C GLY A 128 -8.37 53.26 -10.29
N HIS A 129 -7.54 53.86 -9.48
CA HIS A 129 -7.21 53.62 -8.08
C HIS A 129 -8.37 53.18 -7.18
N GLU A 130 -8.16 52.24 -6.24
CA GLU A 130 -7.96 52.60 -4.83
C GLU A 130 -7.60 51.40 -3.96
N SER A 131 -6.62 51.61 -3.12
CA SER A 131 -6.05 50.70 -2.16
C SER A 131 -6.95 50.57 -0.92
N VAL A 132 -7.28 49.33 -0.52
CA VAL A 132 -7.57 49.05 0.88
C VAL A 132 -6.79 47.81 1.30
N ALA A 133 -5.71 48.05 2.02
CA ALA A 133 -4.94 47.04 2.71
C ALA A 133 -5.78 46.40 3.82
N ARG A 134 -6.09 45.13 3.67
CA ARG A 134 -6.46 44.25 4.79
C ARG A 134 -5.40 43.17 4.90
N SER A 135 -4.53 43.38 5.88
CA SER A 135 -3.60 42.37 6.36
C SER A 135 -4.36 41.11 6.79
N ARG A 136 -4.28 40.05 5.99
CA ARG A 136 -4.53 38.69 6.44
C ARG A 136 -3.17 38.05 6.63
N SER A 137 -2.76 37.92 7.88
CA SER A 137 -1.69 37.02 8.26
C SER A 137 -2.13 35.58 7.93
N GLN A 138 -1.79 35.13 6.74
CA GLN A 138 -1.77 33.69 6.44
C GLN A 138 -0.50 33.15 7.08
N SER A 139 -0.64 32.43 8.19
CA SER A 139 0.39 31.53 8.65
C SER A 139 0.50 30.42 7.60
N THR A 140 1.43 30.54 6.70
CA THR A 140 1.88 29.47 5.81
C THR A 140 2.50 28.39 6.69
N LYS A 141 1.73 27.34 7.01
CA LYS A 141 2.31 26.11 7.52
C LYS A 141 3.22 25.56 6.42
N GLU A 142 4.52 25.52 6.72
CA GLU A 142 5.56 25.06 5.81
C GLU A 142 5.23 23.70 5.21
N ALA A 143 5.48 23.57 3.91
CA ALA A 143 5.55 22.30 3.21
C ALA A 143 6.56 21.34 3.91
N PRO A 144 6.46 20.01 3.72
CA PRO A 144 7.33 19.05 4.38
C PRO A 144 8.80 19.46 4.26
N ARG A 145 9.45 19.62 5.41
CA ARG A 145 10.83 20.10 5.50
C ARG A 145 11.75 19.20 4.69
N ASN A 146 12.46 19.79 3.76
CA ASN A 146 13.67 19.23 3.20
C ASN A 146 14.78 19.42 4.27
N THR A 147 14.80 18.57 5.29
CA THR A 147 15.80 18.67 6.37
C THR A 147 17.12 18.13 5.88
N ASN A 148 18.05 19.02 5.58
CA ASN A 148 19.41 18.70 5.14
C ASN A 148 20.34 18.18 6.26
N ASP A 149 19.80 17.80 7.43
CA ASP A 149 20.59 17.35 8.56
C ASP A 149 20.25 15.90 8.96
N ASN A 150 21.27 15.18 9.46
CA ASN A 150 21.05 13.89 10.09
C ASN A 150 20.10 14.07 11.27
N ALA A 151 19.12 13.18 11.40
CA ALA A 151 18.14 13.25 12.48
C ALA A 151 18.02 11.93 13.23
N ASP A 152 17.91 12.01 14.55
CA ASP A 152 17.45 10.90 15.38
C ASP A 152 15.95 11.03 15.58
N TYR A 153 15.19 10.07 15.05
CA TYR A 153 13.75 10.07 15.14
C TYR A 153 13.27 9.02 16.14
N THR A 154 12.50 9.44 17.14
CA THR A 154 11.95 8.55 18.16
C THR A 154 10.58 8.03 17.73
N VAL A 155 10.40 6.70 17.78
CA VAL A 155 9.12 6.03 17.56
C VAL A 155 8.76 5.20 18.78
N TRP A 156 7.51 5.30 19.21
CA TRP A 156 6.95 4.58 20.36
C TRP A 156 6.40 3.24 19.90
N PHE A 157 6.53 2.20 20.71
CA PHE A 157 5.98 0.92 20.31
C PHE A 157 5.10 0.27 21.38
N GLY A 158 4.08 -0.46 20.89
CA GLY A 158 3.44 -1.56 21.57
C GLY A 158 3.67 -2.84 20.77
N THR A 159 3.89 -3.95 21.42
CA THR A 159 4.07 -5.23 20.76
C THR A 159 3.63 -6.39 21.63
N ASN A 160 2.96 -7.38 21.01
CA ASN A 160 2.73 -8.69 21.62
C ASN A 160 3.71 -9.74 21.09
N ARG A 161 4.90 -9.32 20.67
CA ARG A 161 6.03 -10.21 20.39
C ARG A 161 6.72 -10.57 21.68
N LYS A 162 7.16 -11.83 21.79
CA LYS A 162 8.03 -12.25 22.89
C LYS A 162 9.40 -11.61 22.75
N PRO A 163 9.98 -11.00 23.80
CA PRO A 163 11.37 -10.52 23.78
C PRO A 163 12.35 -11.64 23.39
N ASN A 164 13.42 -11.28 22.69
CA ASN A 164 14.50 -12.23 22.36
C ASN A 164 15.27 -12.68 23.61
N ASP A 165 15.41 -11.75 24.55
CA ASP A 165 15.96 -11.99 25.89
C ASP A 165 14.91 -11.58 26.92
N SER A 166 14.63 -12.43 27.89
CA SER A 166 13.64 -12.16 28.94
C SER A 166 14.08 -11.10 29.92
N GLU A 167 15.38 -10.85 30.04
CA GLU A 167 15.96 -9.89 30.99
C GLU A 167 16.30 -8.54 30.34
N SER A 168 16.50 -8.52 29.02
CA SER A 168 16.81 -7.32 28.25
C SER A 168 15.92 -7.21 27.03
N LEU A 169 15.38 -6.02 26.75
CA LEU A 169 14.68 -5.73 25.50
C LEU A 169 15.65 -5.43 24.32
N GLN A 170 16.95 -5.47 24.57
CA GLN A 170 17.96 -5.54 23.54
C GLN A 170 18.50 -6.99 23.48
N PRO A 171 18.47 -7.64 22.32
CA PRO A 171 18.44 -7.14 20.94
C PRO A 171 17.05 -7.03 20.28
N GLY A 172 15.96 -6.84 20.99
CA GLY A 172 14.65 -6.62 20.42
C GLY A 172 13.68 -7.79 20.59
N PHE A 173 12.77 -8.01 19.63
CA PHE A 173 11.66 -8.92 19.77
C PHE A 173 11.66 -10.03 18.73
N SER A 174 11.24 -11.21 19.16
CA SER A 174 11.14 -12.41 18.32
C SER A 174 9.86 -12.41 17.45
N LYS A 175 9.73 -13.45 16.65
CA LYS A 175 8.51 -13.75 15.87
C LYS A 175 7.47 -14.54 16.66
N SER A 176 7.74 -14.88 17.91
CA SER A 176 6.82 -15.61 18.77
C SER A 176 5.82 -14.67 19.43
N ARG A 177 4.60 -15.18 19.69
CA ARG A 177 3.55 -14.43 20.39
C ARG A 177 3.82 -14.40 21.90
N ASP A 178 3.49 -13.28 22.52
CA ASP A 178 3.32 -13.15 23.97
C ASP A 178 1.86 -12.82 24.29
N MET A 179 1.45 -13.07 25.52
CA MET A 179 0.08 -12.85 26.01
C MET A 179 -0.11 -11.49 26.69
N LYS A 180 0.84 -10.58 26.50
CA LYS A 180 0.82 -9.20 27.01
C LYS A 180 1.41 -8.24 26.00
N ILE A 181 1.10 -6.96 26.15
CA ILE A 181 1.75 -5.88 25.42
C ILE A 181 3.04 -5.48 26.13
N HIS A 182 4.12 -5.41 25.38
CA HIS A 182 5.37 -4.78 25.80
C HIS A 182 5.41 -3.37 25.20
N TYR A 183 5.81 -2.40 26.01
CA TYR A 183 5.88 -0.99 25.64
C TYR A 183 7.32 -0.49 25.63
N GLY A 184 7.58 0.57 24.88
CA GLY A 184 8.87 1.23 24.84
C GLY A 184 9.02 2.18 23.67
N TYR A 185 10.27 2.55 23.40
CA TYR A 185 10.60 3.36 22.22
C TYR A 185 11.80 2.82 21.47
N CYS A 186 11.88 3.20 20.20
CA CYS A 186 13.05 3.01 19.36
C CYS A 186 13.58 4.37 18.94
N ARG A 187 14.92 4.50 18.86
CA ARG A 187 15.56 5.61 18.17
C ARG A 187 16.07 5.13 16.83
N VAL A 188 15.72 5.85 15.78
CA VAL A 188 16.09 5.52 14.40
C VAL A 188 16.85 6.70 13.81
N PHE A 189 18.07 6.44 13.37
CA PHE A 189 18.90 7.39 12.65
C PHE A 189 18.40 7.54 11.21
N ILE A 190 18.14 8.78 10.81
CA ILE A 190 17.73 9.16 9.45
C ILE A 190 18.85 10.00 8.84
N PRO A 191 19.57 9.51 7.81
CA PRO A 191 20.69 10.22 7.21
C PRO A 191 20.22 11.42 6.38
N LYS A 192 21.09 12.44 6.21
CA LYS A 192 20.89 13.59 5.29
C LYS A 192 20.51 13.17 3.87
N SER A 193 21.03 12.04 3.42
CA SER A 193 20.75 11.46 2.11
C SER A 193 19.40 10.74 2.02
N HIS A 194 18.57 10.79 3.06
CA HIS A 194 17.25 10.18 3.08
C HIS A 194 16.38 10.71 1.92
N LYS A 195 15.67 9.79 1.30
CA LYS A 195 14.71 10.09 0.23
C LYS A 195 13.32 9.79 0.72
N ILE A 196 12.41 10.73 0.58
CA ILE A 196 11.00 10.58 0.94
C ILE A 196 10.46 9.24 0.42
N GLY A 197 9.87 8.46 1.31
CA GLY A 197 9.33 7.14 1.00
C GLY A 197 10.34 5.98 1.03
N SER A 198 11.61 6.21 1.36
CA SER A 198 12.65 5.18 1.33
C SER A 198 13.15 4.83 2.73
N THR A 199 13.38 3.55 3.00
CA THR A 199 14.16 3.10 4.16
C THR A 199 15.64 2.86 3.82
N GLY A 200 16.02 3.15 2.58
CA GLY A 200 17.38 3.04 2.05
C GLY A 200 17.44 2.35 0.68
N SER A 201 18.42 2.71 -0.10
CA SER A 201 18.68 2.17 -1.43
C SER A 201 19.24 0.74 -1.38
N SER A 202 19.12 0.02 -2.50
CA SER A 202 19.70 -1.32 -2.63
C SER A 202 21.24 -1.28 -2.52
N TRP A 203 21.86 -2.41 -2.16
CA TRP A 203 23.32 -2.52 -2.04
C TRP A 203 24.05 -2.06 -3.32
N TRP A 204 23.58 -2.44 -4.49
CA TRP A 204 24.15 -2.04 -5.78
C TRP A 204 24.07 -0.53 -6.04
N GLN A 205 22.98 0.11 -5.62
CA GLN A 205 22.84 1.56 -5.76
C GLN A 205 23.80 2.30 -4.83
N ARG A 206 23.94 1.83 -3.58
CA ARG A 206 24.89 2.41 -2.62
C ARG A 206 26.34 2.24 -3.06
N LEU A 207 26.70 1.05 -3.57
CA LEU A 207 28.04 0.80 -4.11
C LEU A 207 28.38 1.74 -5.28
N ARG A 208 27.40 2.03 -6.14
CA ARG A 208 27.60 2.94 -7.28
C ARG A 208 27.65 4.41 -6.88
N SER A 209 26.87 4.83 -5.91
CA SER A 209 26.77 6.24 -5.47
C SER A 209 27.78 6.61 -4.38
N GLY A 210 28.32 5.63 -3.66
CA GLY A 210 29.16 5.85 -2.47
C GLY A 210 28.40 6.44 -1.27
N ILE A 211 27.06 6.56 -1.34
CA ILE A 211 26.23 7.19 -0.31
C ILE A 211 25.44 6.13 0.44
N ASP A 212 25.54 6.11 1.77
CA ASP A 212 24.70 5.29 2.66
C ASP A 212 23.47 6.11 3.06
N ASP A 213 22.34 5.82 2.41
CA ASP A 213 21.02 6.45 2.64
C ASP A 213 20.08 5.59 3.48
N ARG A 214 20.62 4.57 4.20
CA ARG A 214 19.82 3.65 5.02
C ARG A 214 19.46 4.27 6.36
N LEU A 215 18.18 4.11 6.73
CA LEU A 215 17.77 4.27 8.11
C LEU A 215 18.41 3.18 8.97
N LYS A 216 18.79 3.52 10.21
CA LYS A 216 19.41 2.59 11.15
C LYS A 216 18.71 2.64 12.49
N LEU A 217 18.25 1.48 12.95
CA LEU A 217 17.76 1.34 14.32
C LEU A 217 18.98 1.40 15.27
N ILE A 218 19.05 2.43 16.10
CA ILE A 218 20.20 2.68 17.00
C ILE A 218 19.91 2.30 18.45
N GLU A 219 18.64 2.29 18.86
CA GLU A 219 18.26 1.93 20.23
C GLU A 219 16.86 1.32 20.26
N VAL A 220 16.68 0.29 21.08
CA VAL A 220 15.38 -0.24 21.49
C VAL A 220 15.36 -0.20 23.03
N LYS A 221 14.42 0.51 23.62
CA LYS A 221 14.29 0.60 25.09
C LYS A 221 12.89 0.22 25.51
N GLY A 222 12.80 -0.80 26.35
CA GLY A 222 11.55 -1.18 27.01
C GLY A 222 11.21 -0.27 28.16
N MET A 223 9.91 -0.15 28.43
CA MET A 223 9.37 0.68 29.49
C MET A 223 8.23 -0.04 30.21
N VAL A 224 8.05 0.23 31.49
CA VAL A 224 6.83 -0.13 32.21
C VAL A 224 5.68 0.73 31.66
N ALA A 225 4.47 0.18 31.65
CA ALA A 225 3.32 0.83 31.00
C ALA A 225 3.06 2.26 31.53
N ASP A 226 3.12 2.47 32.84
CA ASP A 226 2.83 3.80 33.44
C ASP A 226 3.91 4.82 33.06
N ASP A 227 5.19 4.44 33.06
CA ASP A 227 6.28 5.30 32.61
C ASP A 227 6.17 5.63 31.11
N TYR A 228 5.74 4.66 30.30
CA TYR A 228 5.52 4.83 28.88
C TYR A 228 4.48 5.93 28.62
N TRP A 229 3.30 5.81 29.24
CA TRP A 229 2.22 6.76 29.04
C TRP A 229 2.53 8.13 29.62
N SER A 230 3.13 8.20 30.82
CA SER A 230 3.53 9.47 31.43
C SER A 230 4.58 10.20 30.61
N THR A 231 5.53 9.47 29.99
CA THR A 231 6.56 10.05 29.14
C THR A 231 5.96 10.64 27.86
N ILE A 232 5.04 9.91 27.19
CA ILE A 232 4.36 10.40 25.99
C ILE A 232 3.53 11.63 26.31
N SER A 233 2.69 11.55 27.34
CA SER A 233 1.83 12.65 27.78
C SER A 233 2.63 13.91 28.12
N SER A 234 3.69 13.76 28.91
CA SER A 234 4.59 14.87 29.26
C SER A 234 5.30 15.48 28.04
N ARG A 235 5.64 14.65 27.04
CA ARG A 235 6.22 15.14 25.78
C ARG A 235 5.20 15.93 24.98
N LEU A 236 3.99 15.41 24.81
CA LEU A 236 2.92 16.07 24.04
C LEU A 236 2.48 17.38 24.71
N ALA A 237 2.41 17.42 26.04
CA ALA A 237 2.06 18.65 26.77
C ALA A 237 3.00 19.82 26.51
N LYS A 238 4.25 19.58 26.09
CA LYS A 238 5.23 20.63 25.73
C LYS A 238 5.06 21.19 24.32
N LEU A 239 4.23 20.58 23.49
CA LEU A 239 3.98 21.02 22.13
C LEU A 239 2.77 21.97 22.09
N GLU A 240 2.67 22.74 21.02
CA GLU A 240 1.45 23.49 20.71
C GLU A 240 0.28 22.51 20.47
N THR A 241 -0.94 22.89 20.84
CA THR A 241 -2.13 22.03 20.74
C THR A 241 -2.30 21.45 19.32
N SER A 242 -2.02 22.25 18.29
CA SER A 242 -2.10 21.80 16.89
C SER A 242 -1.02 20.80 16.47
N GLU A 243 -0.05 20.51 17.32
CA GLU A 243 1.07 19.59 17.08
C GLU A 243 1.01 18.34 17.98
N ARG A 244 -0.01 18.26 18.87
CA ARG A 244 -0.18 17.15 19.84
C ARG A 244 -0.86 15.92 19.25
N ASP A 245 -0.89 15.77 17.96
CA ASP A 245 -1.48 14.57 17.33
C ASP A 245 -0.58 13.36 17.49
N ALA A 246 -1.17 12.18 17.62
CA ALA A 246 -0.47 10.90 17.60
C ALA A 246 -0.83 10.10 16.35
N VAL A 247 0.13 9.36 15.80
CA VAL A 247 -0.06 8.47 14.66
C VAL A 247 0.38 7.06 15.05
N ILE A 248 -0.51 6.07 14.91
CA ILE A 248 -0.23 4.65 15.15
C ILE A 248 -0.10 3.95 13.80
N PHE A 249 1.06 3.35 13.53
CA PHE A 249 1.30 2.51 12.36
C PHE A 249 1.18 1.04 12.71
N VAL A 250 0.37 0.28 11.93
CA VAL A 250 0.26 -1.18 12.03
C VAL A 250 0.79 -1.80 10.75
N HIS A 251 1.89 -2.55 10.88
CA HIS A 251 2.61 -3.11 9.74
C HIS A 251 1.90 -4.32 9.10
N GLY A 252 2.31 -4.67 7.90
CA GLY A 252 1.80 -5.80 7.14
C GLY A 252 2.54 -7.11 7.38
N TYR A 253 2.30 -8.05 6.46
CA TYR A 253 2.94 -9.34 6.37
C TYR A 253 4.45 -9.25 6.13
N ASN A 254 5.19 -10.25 6.59
CA ASN A 254 6.63 -10.42 6.36
C ASN A 254 7.49 -9.25 6.89
N VAL A 255 7.17 -8.75 8.08
CA VAL A 255 7.85 -7.61 8.70
C VAL A 255 8.41 -8.03 10.07
N SER A 256 9.71 -7.83 10.29
CA SER A 256 10.33 -7.98 11.61
C SER A 256 10.04 -6.75 12.49
N PHE A 257 10.33 -6.85 13.80
CA PHE A 257 10.19 -5.73 14.72
C PHE A 257 11.01 -4.52 14.26
N GLU A 258 12.27 -4.73 13.91
CA GLU A 258 13.21 -3.69 13.48
C GLU A 258 12.74 -3.01 12.18
N ASN A 259 12.23 -3.81 11.23
CA ASN A 259 11.69 -3.29 9.98
C ASN A 259 10.41 -2.47 10.21
N ALA A 260 9.58 -2.86 11.18
CA ALA A 260 8.40 -2.09 11.58
C ALA A 260 8.81 -0.75 12.20
N ALA A 261 9.81 -0.73 13.10
CA ALA A 261 10.34 0.48 13.70
C ALA A 261 10.93 1.45 12.65
N MET A 262 11.76 0.94 11.75
CA MET A 262 12.35 1.76 10.67
C MET A 262 11.28 2.32 9.72
N ARG A 263 10.25 1.54 9.41
CA ARG A 263 9.13 1.99 8.57
C ARG A 263 8.28 3.04 9.28
N ALA A 264 7.99 2.86 10.55
CA ALA A 264 7.29 3.86 11.36
C ALA A 264 8.08 5.17 11.43
N ALA A 265 9.39 5.10 11.66
CA ALA A 265 10.25 6.29 11.67
C ALA A 265 10.26 7.02 10.32
N GLN A 266 10.37 6.28 9.22
CA GLN A 266 10.31 6.86 7.86
C GLN A 266 8.96 7.56 7.63
N ILE A 267 7.84 6.90 7.95
CA ILE A 267 6.49 7.49 7.78
C ILE A 267 6.35 8.74 8.63
N GLY A 268 6.71 8.68 9.92
CA GLY A 268 6.59 9.81 10.83
C GLY A 268 7.45 11.00 10.42
N PHE A 269 8.68 10.75 9.97
CA PHE A 269 9.59 11.77 9.48
C PHE A 269 9.09 12.41 8.19
N ASP A 270 8.71 11.60 7.20
CA ASP A 270 8.24 12.07 5.89
C ASP A 270 6.90 12.83 5.98
N LEU A 271 6.02 12.44 6.90
CA LEU A 271 4.75 13.12 7.17
C LEU A 271 4.92 14.30 8.15
N SER A 272 6.14 14.57 8.64
CA SER A 272 6.44 15.64 9.59
C SER A 272 5.61 15.54 10.88
N VAL A 273 5.42 14.33 11.42
CA VAL A 273 4.71 14.10 12.67
C VAL A 273 5.53 14.68 13.83
N LYS A 274 5.05 15.78 14.42
CA LYS A 274 5.72 16.46 15.53
C LYS A 274 5.37 15.87 16.89
N GLY A 275 4.15 15.37 17.02
CA GLY A 275 3.64 14.76 18.25
C GLY A 275 4.22 13.37 18.52
N ALA A 276 3.38 12.36 18.64
CA ALA A 276 3.82 10.99 18.89
C ALA A 276 3.67 10.11 17.64
N MET A 277 4.79 9.63 17.08
CA MET A 277 4.76 8.55 16.11
C MET A 277 4.90 7.23 16.83
N ALA A 278 3.90 6.37 16.73
CA ALA A 278 3.88 5.05 17.35
C ALA A 278 3.66 3.93 16.32
N PHE A 279 4.00 2.71 16.70
CA PHE A 279 3.65 1.53 15.92
C PHE A 279 3.26 0.36 16.81
N PHE A 280 2.33 -0.46 16.32
CA PHE A 280 2.07 -1.75 16.92
C PHE A 280 2.73 -2.84 16.09
N SER A 281 3.63 -3.61 16.72
CA SER A 281 4.32 -4.70 16.05
C SER A 281 3.75 -6.05 16.47
N TRP A 282 2.86 -6.60 15.63
CA TRP A 282 2.36 -7.96 15.81
C TRP A 282 3.38 -9.01 15.33
N PRO A 283 3.38 -10.25 15.85
CA PRO A 283 4.44 -11.26 15.61
C PRO A 283 4.44 -11.88 14.21
N SER A 284 4.57 -11.07 13.17
CA SER A 284 4.81 -11.55 11.80
C SER A 284 6.13 -12.33 11.72
N GLN A 285 6.13 -13.39 10.92
CA GLN A 285 7.28 -14.31 10.80
C GLN A 285 8.51 -13.67 10.16
N GLY A 286 8.35 -12.56 9.42
CA GLY A 286 9.45 -11.90 8.73
C GLY A 286 10.05 -12.73 7.58
N VAL A 287 9.31 -13.73 7.08
CA VAL A 287 9.72 -14.60 5.97
C VAL A 287 8.57 -14.84 4.99
N LEU A 288 8.89 -14.89 3.68
CA LEU A 288 7.89 -15.01 2.62
C LEU A 288 7.02 -16.29 2.66
N LYS A 289 7.51 -17.36 3.28
CA LYS A 289 6.75 -18.62 3.44
C LYS A 289 5.77 -18.60 4.61
N GLY A 290 5.80 -17.54 5.43
CA GLY A 290 5.03 -17.45 6.66
C GLY A 290 3.61 -16.89 6.49
N TYR A 291 3.05 -16.79 5.28
CA TYR A 291 1.79 -16.08 5.06
C TYR A 291 0.63 -16.63 5.90
N SER A 292 0.37 -17.94 5.87
CA SER A 292 -0.73 -18.55 6.65
C SER A 292 -0.48 -18.47 8.16
N ALA A 293 0.80 -18.55 8.60
CA ALA A 293 1.13 -18.35 10.02
C ALA A 293 0.90 -16.90 10.44
N ASP A 294 1.18 -15.95 9.55
CA ASP A 294 0.93 -14.53 9.79
C ASP A 294 -0.57 -14.20 9.82
N GLU A 295 -1.41 -14.88 8.99
CA GLU A 295 -2.87 -14.76 9.08
C GLU A 295 -3.39 -15.13 10.47
N ALA A 296 -3.02 -16.32 10.96
CA ALA A 296 -3.42 -16.77 12.30
C ALA A 296 -2.84 -15.86 13.42
N THR A 297 -1.70 -15.22 13.17
CA THR A 297 -1.03 -14.38 14.15
C THR A 297 -1.64 -12.99 14.23
N ILE A 298 -2.01 -12.37 13.11
CA ILE A 298 -2.68 -11.08 13.11
C ILE A 298 -4.07 -11.18 13.72
N GLU A 299 -4.80 -12.27 13.48
CA GLU A 299 -6.09 -12.56 14.12
C GLU A 299 -5.93 -12.69 15.63
N ALA A 300 -4.93 -13.44 16.11
CA ALA A 300 -4.64 -13.56 17.55
C ALA A 300 -4.15 -12.25 18.18
N SER A 301 -3.74 -11.27 17.39
CA SER A 301 -3.24 -9.97 17.87
C SER A 301 -4.33 -8.89 17.90
N GLU A 302 -5.53 -9.14 17.39
CA GLU A 302 -6.60 -8.12 17.27
C GLU A 302 -6.97 -7.47 18.59
N ALA A 303 -7.04 -8.26 19.68
CA ALA A 303 -7.37 -7.75 21.02
C ALA A 303 -6.29 -6.81 21.55
N PHE A 304 -5.02 -7.15 21.34
CA PHE A 304 -3.88 -6.31 21.73
C PHE A 304 -3.77 -5.03 20.88
N ILE A 305 -4.13 -5.09 19.60
CA ILE A 305 -4.21 -3.90 18.74
C ILE A 305 -5.33 -2.97 19.25
N ALA A 306 -6.49 -3.53 19.62
CA ALA A 306 -7.60 -2.76 20.17
C ALA A 306 -7.22 -2.09 21.49
N GLU A 307 -6.62 -2.83 22.41
CA GLU A 307 -6.13 -2.33 23.71
C GLU A 307 -5.12 -1.20 23.51
N PHE A 308 -4.14 -1.38 22.62
CA PHE A 308 -3.13 -0.36 22.34
C PHE A 308 -3.73 0.93 21.76
N ILE A 309 -4.74 0.83 20.88
CA ILE A 309 -5.45 1.98 20.33
C ILE A 309 -6.27 2.68 21.43
N GLU A 310 -7.05 1.92 22.23
CA GLU A 310 -7.84 2.45 23.33
C GLU A 310 -6.96 3.18 24.36
N ASP A 311 -5.83 2.59 24.73
CA ASP A 311 -4.85 3.20 25.65
C ASP A 311 -4.22 4.47 25.07
N PHE A 312 -3.88 4.48 23.78
CA PHE A 312 -3.35 5.68 23.13
C PHE A 312 -4.34 6.85 23.20
N VAL A 313 -5.61 6.58 22.90
CA VAL A 313 -6.67 7.58 23.00
C VAL A 313 -6.86 8.07 24.42
N ALA A 314 -6.83 7.14 25.41
CA ALA A 314 -7.14 7.47 26.80
C ALA A 314 -5.97 8.09 27.58
N ARG A 315 -4.72 7.70 27.29
CA ARG A 315 -3.57 7.93 28.17
C ARG A 315 -2.45 8.77 27.57
N SER A 316 -2.39 8.92 26.22
CA SER A 316 -1.28 9.64 25.59
C SER A 316 -1.31 11.16 25.77
N GLY A 317 -2.49 11.75 26.02
CA GLY A 317 -2.68 13.19 26.02
C GLY A 317 -2.64 13.80 24.60
N ALA A 318 -2.80 12.99 23.55
CA ALA A 318 -2.91 13.47 22.17
C ALA A 318 -4.27 14.12 21.93
N GLU A 319 -4.29 15.22 21.15
CA GLU A 319 -5.52 15.88 20.70
C GLU A 319 -6.30 15.00 19.72
N LYS A 320 -5.58 14.33 18.83
CA LYS A 320 -6.12 13.35 17.89
C LYS A 320 -5.19 12.16 17.79
N VAL A 321 -5.76 10.99 17.71
CA VAL A 321 -5.04 9.76 17.38
C VAL A 321 -5.40 9.32 15.97
N HIS A 322 -4.41 9.17 15.12
CA HIS A 322 -4.57 8.70 13.74
C HIS A 322 -4.02 7.29 13.61
N ILE A 323 -4.58 6.52 12.68
CA ILE A 323 -4.16 5.14 12.43
C ILE A 323 -3.75 4.99 10.96
N ILE A 324 -2.61 4.37 10.71
CA ILE A 324 -2.16 3.94 9.37
C ILE A 324 -1.97 2.42 9.42
N ALA A 325 -2.83 1.69 8.72
CA ALA A 325 -2.72 0.23 8.60
C ALA A 325 -2.20 -0.15 7.22
N HIS A 326 -1.24 -1.07 7.15
CA HIS A 326 -0.65 -1.51 5.89
C HIS A 326 -0.86 -3.01 5.64
N SER A 327 -1.33 -3.36 4.43
CA SER A 327 -1.42 -4.76 3.96
C SER A 327 -2.24 -5.64 4.91
N MET A 328 -1.69 -6.78 5.38
CA MET A 328 -2.32 -7.68 6.35
C MET A 328 -2.61 -7.01 7.70
N GLY A 329 -1.90 -5.93 8.06
CA GLY A 329 -2.21 -5.13 9.26
C GLY A 329 -3.64 -4.57 9.26
N ASN A 330 -4.22 -4.36 8.07
CA ASN A 330 -5.62 -3.95 7.96
C ASN A 330 -6.61 -4.98 8.49
N ARG A 331 -6.28 -6.28 8.47
CA ARG A 331 -7.14 -7.32 9.07
C ARG A 331 -7.26 -7.13 10.58
N GLY A 332 -6.10 -6.94 11.24
CA GLY A 332 -6.08 -6.68 12.69
C GLY A 332 -6.75 -5.38 13.07
N VAL A 333 -6.48 -4.30 12.31
CA VAL A 333 -7.09 -2.99 12.59
C VAL A 333 -8.60 -3.00 12.36
N LEU A 334 -9.10 -3.61 11.27
CA LEU A 334 -10.55 -3.71 11.00
C LEU A 334 -11.29 -4.38 12.17
N ARG A 335 -10.79 -5.53 12.63
CA ARG A 335 -11.39 -6.28 13.75
C ARG A 335 -11.21 -5.56 15.10
N ALA A 336 -10.07 -4.92 15.31
CA ALA A 336 -9.83 -4.11 16.51
C ALA A 336 -10.81 -2.93 16.58
N ILE A 337 -11.00 -2.22 15.47
CA ILE A 337 -11.96 -1.11 15.38
C ILE A 337 -13.40 -1.60 15.54
N ASP A 338 -13.78 -2.73 14.94
CA ASP A 338 -15.10 -3.31 15.17
C ASP A 338 -15.32 -3.67 16.64
N ARG A 339 -14.30 -4.24 17.31
CA ARG A 339 -14.33 -4.54 18.74
C ARG A 339 -14.50 -3.27 19.59
N ILE A 340 -13.75 -2.23 19.30
CA ILE A 340 -13.83 -0.92 19.97
C ILE A 340 -15.21 -0.31 19.76
N ALA A 341 -15.71 -0.29 18.54
CA ALA A 341 -17.00 0.27 18.18
C ALA A 341 -18.17 -0.45 18.89
N ASN A 342 -18.06 -1.77 19.06
CA ASN A 342 -19.09 -2.57 19.75
C ASN A 342 -19.05 -2.41 21.27
N LYS A 343 -17.88 -2.17 21.87
CA LYS A 343 -17.77 -1.80 23.31
C LYS A 343 -18.31 -0.40 23.58
N THR A 344 -18.20 0.50 22.61
CA THR A 344 -18.49 1.93 22.75
C THR A 344 -19.95 2.28 22.44
N GLN A 345 -20.84 1.32 22.30
CA GLN A 345 -22.28 1.54 22.03
C GLN A 345 -22.97 2.55 22.97
N ARG A 346 -22.35 2.87 24.11
CA ARG A 346 -22.82 3.86 25.10
C ARG A 346 -22.10 5.21 25.04
N ARG A 347 -21.09 5.41 24.16
CA ARG A 347 -20.40 6.68 24.00
C ARG A 347 -20.71 7.27 22.63
N THR A 348 -21.46 8.34 22.60
CA THR A 348 -21.65 9.18 21.43
C THR A 348 -20.40 10.02 21.24
N GLY A 349 -19.61 9.77 20.18
CA GLY A 349 -18.49 10.64 19.83
C GLY A 349 -17.40 9.95 19.01
N VAL A 350 -16.90 10.65 18.02
CA VAL A 350 -15.73 10.29 17.21
C VAL A 350 -14.48 10.59 18.03
N PHE A 351 -13.63 9.61 18.30
CA PHE A 351 -12.41 9.76 19.09
C PHE A 351 -11.10 9.48 18.33
N ILE A 352 -11.18 8.85 17.14
CA ILE A 352 -10.05 8.67 16.22
C ILE A 352 -10.14 9.72 15.12
N GLY A 353 -9.04 10.41 14.81
CA GLY A 353 -9.00 11.40 13.76
C GLY A 353 -9.11 10.77 12.36
N GLN A 354 -7.99 10.33 11.80
CA GLN A 354 -7.92 9.68 10.49
C GLN A 354 -7.63 8.19 10.63
N VAL A 355 -8.33 7.35 9.86
CA VAL A 355 -7.97 5.95 9.65
C VAL A 355 -7.56 5.76 8.20
N ILE A 356 -6.30 5.44 7.97
CA ILE A 356 -5.69 5.30 6.65
C ILE A 356 -5.43 3.82 6.38
N LEU A 357 -6.18 3.25 5.44
CA LEU A 357 -6.13 1.85 5.06
C LEU A 357 -5.32 1.72 3.77
N ALA A 358 -4.10 1.25 3.91
CA ALA A 358 -3.12 1.24 2.86
C ALA A 358 -2.94 -0.17 2.30
N ALA A 359 -3.19 -0.38 1.00
CA ALA A 359 -3.01 -1.69 0.37
C ALA A 359 -3.70 -2.83 1.16
N ALA A 360 -4.96 -2.65 1.51
CA ALA A 360 -5.68 -3.52 2.46
C ALA A 360 -5.79 -4.96 1.94
N ASP A 361 -5.00 -5.87 2.56
CA ASP A 361 -5.08 -7.31 2.32
C ASP A 361 -6.16 -7.93 3.22
N VAL A 362 -7.38 -7.52 2.97
CA VAL A 362 -8.60 -7.98 3.64
C VAL A 362 -9.53 -8.56 2.57
N ASP A 363 -10.19 -9.65 2.89
CA ASP A 363 -11.25 -10.19 2.05
C ASP A 363 -12.34 -9.12 1.83
N ALA A 364 -12.80 -8.98 0.58
CA ALA A 364 -13.70 -7.89 0.19
C ALA A 364 -15.06 -7.94 0.91
N ASP A 365 -15.60 -9.14 1.12
CA ASP A 365 -16.90 -9.30 1.77
C ASP A 365 -16.77 -9.12 3.29
N THR A 366 -15.70 -9.63 3.89
CA THR A 366 -15.36 -9.34 5.30
C THR A 366 -15.19 -7.83 5.52
N PHE A 367 -14.53 -7.13 4.59
CA PHE A 367 -14.38 -5.69 4.67
C PHE A 367 -15.74 -4.97 4.63
N ARG A 368 -16.60 -5.30 3.68
CA ARG A 368 -17.96 -4.71 3.58
C ARG A 368 -18.80 -4.93 4.84
N ASN A 369 -18.69 -6.11 5.43
CA ASN A 369 -19.46 -6.48 6.62
C ASN A 369 -19.02 -5.71 7.88
N LEU A 370 -17.75 -5.39 8.02
CA LEU A 370 -17.19 -4.81 9.26
C LEU A 370 -16.84 -3.31 9.13
N CYS A 371 -16.65 -2.79 7.93
CA CYS A 371 -16.12 -1.43 7.72
C CYS A 371 -17.02 -0.31 8.26
N GLY A 372 -18.33 -0.56 8.46
CA GLY A 372 -19.23 0.39 9.12
C GLY A 372 -18.79 0.76 10.54
N ALA A 373 -17.93 -0.05 11.18
CA ALA A 373 -17.35 0.26 12.48
C ALA A 373 -16.47 1.51 12.45
N TYR A 374 -15.77 1.78 11.34
CA TYR A 374 -14.94 2.97 11.21
C TYR A 374 -15.72 4.26 11.40
N GLY A 375 -16.89 4.40 10.75
CA GLY A 375 -17.73 5.59 10.86
C GLY A 375 -18.29 5.84 12.27
N ARG A 376 -18.27 4.83 13.16
CA ARG A 376 -18.74 4.96 14.55
C ARG A 376 -17.64 5.51 15.49
N VAL A 377 -16.37 5.39 15.13
CA VAL A 377 -15.25 5.71 16.03
C VAL A 377 -14.18 6.61 15.40
N SER A 378 -14.29 6.91 14.12
CA SER A 378 -13.31 7.79 13.45
C SER A 378 -14.00 8.93 12.70
N ARG A 379 -13.29 10.05 12.61
CA ARG A 379 -13.74 11.23 11.88
C ARG A 379 -13.78 10.99 10.37
N ARG A 380 -12.77 10.28 9.84
CA ARG A 380 -12.64 9.97 8.42
C ARG A 380 -11.84 8.69 8.22
N THR A 381 -12.23 7.93 7.21
CA THR A 381 -11.51 6.73 6.79
C THR A 381 -11.17 6.83 5.30
N THR A 382 -9.91 6.58 4.95
CA THR A 382 -9.42 6.61 3.56
C THR A 382 -8.81 5.26 3.20
N LEU A 383 -9.27 4.66 2.09
CA LEU A 383 -8.78 3.40 1.55
C LEU A 383 -7.98 3.65 0.27
N TYR A 384 -6.68 3.37 0.31
CA TYR A 384 -5.81 3.42 -0.88
C TYR A 384 -5.77 2.05 -1.56
N VAL A 385 -6.14 2.04 -2.85
CA VAL A 385 -6.25 0.82 -3.68
C VAL A 385 -5.37 0.92 -4.93
N SER A 386 -4.88 -0.22 -5.42
CA SER A 386 -4.02 -0.25 -6.61
C SER A 386 -4.24 -1.51 -7.45
N ALA A 387 -4.28 -1.35 -8.79
CA ALA A 387 -4.25 -2.47 -9.73
C ALA A 387 -2.84 -3.07 -9.92
N ARG A 388 -1.81 -2.45 -9.36
CA ARG A 388 -0.40 -2.84 -9.55
C ARG A 388 0.24 -3.45 -8.31
N ASP A 389 -0.53 -3.71 -7.28
CA ASP A 389 -0.05 -4.32 -6.04
C ASP A 389 0.12 -5.83 -6.21
N LEU A 390 1.36 -6.25 -6.47
CA LEU A 390 1.70 -7.64 -6.71
C LEU A 390 1.52 -8.55 -5.49
N ALA A 391 1.64 -8.01 -4.29
CA ALA A 391 1.51 -8.80 -3.08
C ALA A 391 0.05 -9.06 -2.74
N ILE A 392 -0.82 -8.06 -2.91
CA ILE A 392 -2.27 -8.26 -2.75
C ILE A 392 -2.82 -9.12 -3.90
N GLU A 393 -2.29 -8.98 -5.12
CA GLU A 393 -2.64 -9.89 -6.22
C GLU A 393 -2.26 -11.34 -5.90
N ALA A 394 -1.12 -11.57 -5.24
CA ALA A 394 -0.71 -12.89 -4.76
C ALA A 394 -1.65 -13.42 -3.66
N SER A 395 -2.05 -12.57 -2.73
CA SER A 395 -3.03 -12.89 -1.70
C SER A 395 -4.39 -13.28 -2.29
N ARG A 396 -4.89 -12.49 -3.26
CA ARG A 396 -6.13 -12.81 -3.98
C ARG A 396 -6.05 -14.18 -4.66
N TRP A 397 -4.93 -14.47 -5.30
CA TRP A 397 -4.71 -15.76 -5.94
C TRP A 397 -4.67 -16.92 -4.94
N LEU A 398 -4.09 -16.71 -3.74
CA LEU A 398 -4.00 -17.74 -2.70
C LEU A 398 -5.38 -18.11 -2.12
N HIS A 399 -6.33 -17.17 -2.11
CA HIS A 399 -7.63 -17.32 -1.45
C HIS A 399 -8.83 -17.37 -2.42
N ASP A 400 -8.61 -17.18 -3.73
CA ASP A 400 -9.65 -17.07 -4.78
C ASP A 400 -10.71 -15.97 -4.60
N PHE A 401 -10.55 -15.07 -3.61
CA PHE A 401 -11.49 -13.99 -3.31
C PHE A 401 -10.89 -12.60 -3.54
N ALA A 402 -11.74 -11.64 -3.89
CA ALA A 402 -11.34 -10.24 -4.05
C ALA A 402 -10.78 -9.67 -2.75
N ARG A 403 -9.82 -8.73 -2.86
CA ARG A 403 -9.22 -8.01 -1.73
C ARG A 403 -9.61 -6.54 -1.76
N ALA A 404 -9.90 -5.97 -0.60
CA ALA A 404 -10.35 -4.59 -0.47
C ALA A 404 -9.35 -3.57 -1.05
N GLY A 405 -8.05 -3.83 -0.95
CA GLY A 405 -6.99 -2.94 -1.46
C GLY A 405 -6.62 -3.16 -2.93
N LEU A 406 -7.27 -4.09 -3.65
CA LEU A 406 -6.95 -4.44 -5.04
C LEU A 406 -8.07 -4.05 -6.00
N LEU A 407 -7.71 -3.62 -7.20
CA LEU A 407 -8.67 -3.44 -8.29
C LEU A 407 -8.18 -4.15 -9.56
N PRO A 408 -9.06 -4.57 -10.51
CA PRO A 408 -10.51 -4.62 -10.40
C PRO A 408 -11.01 -5.80 -9.53
N PRO A 409 -12.24 -5.73 -8.98
CA PRO A 409 -13.10 -4.54 -8.89
C PRO A 409 -12.59 -3.53 -7.88
N ILE A 410 -12.89 -2.24 -8.08
CA ILE A 410 -12.60 -1.22 -7.08
C ILE A 410 -13.58 -1.34 -5.92
N MET A 411 -13.06 -1.24 -4.70
CA MET A 411 -13.87 -1.25 -3.49
C MET A 411 -14.35 0.17 -3.19
N VAL A 412 -15.64 0.40 -3.34
CA VAL A 412 -16.30 1.63 -2.90
C VAL A 412 -17.36 1.27 -1.86
N VAL A 413 -17.31 1.91 -0.70
CA VAL A 413 -18.28 1.73 0.37
C VAL A 413 -18.65 3.09 0.97
N PRO A 414 -19.92 3.30 1.35
CA PRO A 414 -20.34 4.57 1.94
C PRO A 414 -19.54 4.93 3.20
N GLY A 415 -19.16 6.20 3.32
CA GLY A 415 -18.42 6.70 4.49
C GLY A 415 -16.90 6.42 4.46
N ILE A 416 -16.38 5.81 3.40
CA ILE A 416 -14.95 5.59 3.19
C ILE A 416 -14.51 6.22 1.88
N ASP A 417 -13.50 7.09 1.95
CA ASP A 417 -12.90 7.71 0.77
C ASP A 417 -12.00 6.71 0.05
N THR A 418 -12.39 6.18 -1.09
CA THR A 418 -11.55 5.26 -1.88
C THR A 418 -10.67 6.02 -2.85
N ILE A 419 -9.34 5.82 -2.74
CA ILE A 419 -8.33 6.48 -3.55
C ILE A 419 -7.57 5.46 -4.40
N ASN A 420 -7.75 5.52 -5.72
CA ASN A 420 -6.98 4.72 -6.66
C ASN A 420 -5.61 5.34 -6.91
N VAL A 421 -4.55 4.62 -6.55
CA VAL A 421 -3.15 5.03 -6.70
C VAL A 421 -2.41 4.25 -7.80
N THR A 422 -3.12 3.62 -8.71
CA THR A 422 -2.52 2.80 -9.79
C THR A 422 -1.56 3.59 -10.68
N ASN A 423 -1.82 4.89 -10.87
CA ASN A 423 -1.02 5.77 -11.74
C ASN A 423 0.24 6.36 -11.06
N VAL A 424 0.40 6.16 -9.76
CA VAL A 424 1.62 6.55 -9.07
C VAL A 424 2.76 5.62 -9.47
N ASP A 425 3.98 6.15 -9.62
CA ASP A 425 5.14 5.34 -10.01
C ASP A 425 5.47 4.30 -8.94
N LEU A 426 5.02 3.08 -9.17
CA LEU A 426 5.21 1.92 -8.29
C LEU A 426 6.39 1.04 -8.72
N THR A 427 7.12 1.39 -9.78
CA THR A 427 8.10 0.51 -10.43
C THR A 427 9.25 0.09 -9.54
N LYS A 428 9.56 0.86 -8.50
CA LYS A 428 10.63 0.59 -7.53
C LYS A 428 10.13 0.03 -6.20
N LEU A 429 8.85 0.09 -5.89
CA LEU A 429 8.32 -0.01 -4.53
C LEU A 429 7.52 -1.29 -4.26
N GLY A 430 7.05 -1.98 -5.29
CA GLY A 430 6.23 -3.19 -5.12
C GLY A 430 5.05 -2.95 -4.17
N HIS A 431 4.93 -3.75 -3.14
CA HIS A 431 3.85 -3.66 -2.13
C HIS A 431 3.98 -2.47 -1.14
N GLY A 432 5.15 -1.82 -1.10
CA GLY A 432 5.42 -0.71 -0.17
C GLY A 432 5.03 0.68 -0.68
N TYR A 433 4.22 0.80 -1.74
CA TYR A 433 3.93 2.07 -2.40
C TYR A 433 3.30 3.12 -1.48
N VAL A 434 2.49 2.69 -0.52
CA VAL A 434 1.78 3.62 0.37
C VAL A 434 2.73 4.42 1.25
N ALA A 435 3.80 3.80 1.73
CA ALA A 435 4.83 4.50 2.51
C ALA A 435 6.02 4.94 1.64
N GLY A 436 6.03 4.59 0.35
CA GLY A 436 7.17 4.80 -0.55
C GLY A 436 6.90 5.76 -1.71
N ALA A 437 5.65 6.00 -2.06
CA ALA A 437 5.30 6.88 -3.16
C ALA A 437 5.04 8.31 -2.67
N ARG A 438 5.86 9.26 -3.13
CA ARG A 438 5.78 10.66 -2.70
C ARG A 438 4.36 11.25 -2.81
N GLY A 439 3.66 11.02 -3.93
CA GLY A 439 2.30 11.55 -4.10
C GLY A 439 1.28 10.99 -3.11
N VAL A 440 1.46 9.75 -2.63
CA VAL A 440 0.61 9.17 -1.59
C VAL A 440 0.94 9.77 -0.22
N LEU A 441 2.22 9.96 0.09
CA LEU A 441 2.64 10.62 1.33
C LEU A 441 2.20 12.09 1.38
N GLU A 442 2.25 12.81 0.26
CA GLU A 442 1.72 14.17 0.16
C GLU A 442 0.21 14.23 0.41
N ASP A 443 -0.55 13.26 -0.12
CA ASP A 443 -1.99 13.14 0.12
C ASP A 443 -2.30 12.81 1.59
N MET A 444 -1.55 11.87 2.19
CA MET A 444 -1.66 11.55 3.62
C MET A 444 -1.32 12.74 4.51
N HIS A 445 -0.31 13.53 4.13
CA HIS A 445 0.03 14.76 4.88
C HIS A 445 -1.14 15.75 4.88
N GLN A 446 -1.82 15.95 3.75
CA GLN A 446 -3.01 16.81 3.68
C GLN A 446 -4.15 16.29 4.58
N LEU A 447 -4.33 14.95 4.65
CA LEU A 447 -5.29 14.33 5.56
C LEU A 447 -4.96 14.61 7.02
N LEU A 448 -3.74 14.34 7.44
CA LEU A 448 -3.34 14.46 8.85
C LEU A 448 -3.28 15.92 9.29
N ALA A 449 -2.70 16.81 8.46
CA ALA A 449 -2.49 18.21 8.83
C ALA A 449 -3.75 19.06 8.73
N TYR A 450 -4.65 18.77 7.78
CA TYR A 450 -5.77 19.66 7.46
C TYR A 450 -7.14 19.00 7.51
N ASP A 451 -7.22 17.69 7.76
CA ASP A 451 -8.48 16.92 7.70
C ASP A 451 -9.22 17.19 6.36
N ALA A 452 -8.46 17.35 5.28
CA ALA A 452 -9.00 17.78 4.00
C ALA A 452 -9.87 16.66 3.37
N PRO A 453 -11.12 16.97 2.99
CA PRO A 453 -11.93 16.03 2.22
C PRO A 453 -11.34 15.83 0.83
N PRO A 454 -11.66 14.72 0.13
CA PRO A 454 -10.99 14.36 -1.12
C PRO A 454 -11.09 15.44 -2.22
N ASP A 455 -12.20 16.15 -2.30
CA ASP A 455 -12.44 17.25 -3.26
C ASP A 455 -11.57 18.49 -3.03
N ARG A 456 -10.94 18.60 -1.85
CA ARG A 456 -10.02 19.68 -1.47
C ARG A 456 -8.57 19.25 -1.41
N ARG A 457 -8.25 17.97 -1.69
CA ARG A 457 -6.89 17.45 -1.74
C ARG A 457 -6.29 17.65 -3.13
N PHE A 458 -5.14 18.31 -3.19
CA PHE A 458 -4.56 18.87 -4.39
C PHE A 458 -4.33 17.90 -5.55
N ALA A 459 -3.96 16.64 -5.26
CA ALA A 459 -3.59 15.67 -6.28
C ALA A 459 -4.72 14.72 -6.69
N LEU A 460 -5.91 14.88 -6.11
CA LEU A 460 -7.04 13.99 -6.34
C LEU A 460 -7.95 14.47 -7.46
N ARG A 461 -8.39 13.53 -8.28
CA ARG A 461 -9.43 13.72 -9.29
C ARG A 461 -10.55 12.71 -9.05
N GLN A 462 -11.78 13.13 -9.28
CA GLN A 462 -12.94 12.26 -9.18
C GLN A 462 -12.91 11.21 -10.31
N GLY A 463 -13.23 9.98 -9.97
CA GLY A 463 -13.56 8.87 -10.85
C GLY A 463 -14.91 8.30 -10.47
N GLU A 464 -15.47 7.48 -11.36
CA GLU A 464 -16.76 6.84 -11.19
C GLU A 464 -16.68 5.38 -11.63
N THR A 465 -17.36 4.47 -10.93
CA THR A 465 -17.50 3.07 -11.33
C THR A 465 -18.58 2.92 -12.40
N ASP A 466 -18.65 1.77 -13.07
CA ASP A 466 -19.72 1.46 -14.02
C ASP A 466 -21.12 1.47 -13.36
N ALA A 467 -21.17 1.37 -12.03
CA ALA A 467 -22.38 1.46 -11.22
C ALA A 467 -22.71 2.88 -10.72
N GLY A 468 -21.93 3.91 -11.11
CA GLY A 468 -22.14 5.28 -10.69
C GLY A 468 -21.56 5.61 -9.30
N GLU A 469 -20.73 4.73 -8.71
CA GLU A 469 -20.14 4.97 -7.40
C GLU A 469 -18.89 5.84 -7.52
N ARG A 470 -18.81 6.87 -6.69
CA ARG A 470 -17.71 7.84 -6.71
C ARG A 470 -16.47 7.31 -6.00
N TYR A 471 -15.32 7.46 -6.63
CA TYR A 471 -13.99 7.26 -6.02
C TYR A 471 -13.03 8.35 -6.50
N TRP A 472 -11.78 8.31 -6.03
CA TRP A 472 -10.78 9.32 -6.34
C TRP A 472 -9.54 8.67 -6.95
N VAL A 473 -8.80 9.45 -7.74
CA VAL A 473 -7.57 8.97 -8.42
C VAL A 473 -6.44 9.94 -8.15
N ILE A 474 -5.31 9.42 -7.68
CA ILE A 474 -4.03 10.15 -7.57
C ILE A 474 -3.23 10.00 -8.87
N GLY A 475 -2.59 11.09 -9.29
CA GLY A 475 -1.73 11.11 -10.47
C GLY A 475 -2.50 11.32 -11.79
N ARG A 476 -1.70 11.48 -12.87
CA ARG A 476 -2.19 11.73 -14.24
C ARG A 476 -2.62 10.47 -14.96
#